data_0500328473edc3cea8a810c0df880df3
#
_entry.id   0500328473edc3cea8a810c0df880df3
#
_cell.length_a   1.000
_cell.length_b   1.000
_cell.length_c   1.000
_cell.angle_alpha   90.00
_cell.angle_beta   90.00
_cell.angle_gamma   90.00
#
_symmetry.space_group_name_H-M   'P 1'
#
loop_
_entity.id
_entity.type
_entity.pdbx_description
1 polymer ?
#
loop_
_entity_poly.entity_id
_entity_poly.type
_entity_poly.pdbx_seq_one_letter_code
_entity_poly.pdbx_strand_id
1 'polypeptide(L)'
;MKYKGMTCSSGSPAFTHLVANEDSFVAERLRRAGAVCMGSTNTPPMMASGMHRGLYGRAESPYNPEYLTAAFSSGSSNGSATSTAASFAAFGIGSETVSSGRSPASNNALVAYTGSRDVISPRGVWPLYPTCDVIVPQTRTVDDMLQVLDILAVKDPREQENFWAAQKHIRIEPVERPDSFPDLSLDSEDSLRGKRLAVPKMFIGGHDPQAKPTFVSEDVIGLWKTARETLEACGATVIETDFPLVSRYEDDSQSGHANNVQGFQPDWNGKERGELVAYLWDDFLKANGDPNYPDLASADGSQMFPRPSDYIPDRYMEQKNFMDYPGLVERARKRQGESIWEIEGIADALPALEAQRKRDLEDWMANLGVDGVVFPANGDVGRADLEQNDASAQHALQNGVKYSNGNRALRHMGVPTVSTTMGFLDGKDMPCNLTFAAGHGRDWQLLRFARAFEMATGRRRKPPVTPDLPTDGIEVKLTEGKGVRQGYSPPKLRLMEPHLDGRTLRLSGTAGLSGDGADVEISVFVDGKSTVAERDDFAWSVVTDFERFVPAKPLYGGYSVHVGKVNVVVIARGEGGVAAQHLSISPEA
;
A
#
# COMPACT_ATOMS: atom_id res chain seq x y z
N MET A 1 -8.00 4.69 -4.08
CA MET A 1 -8.62 3.67 -4.97
C MET A 1 -10.12 3.78 -4.83
N LYS A 2 -10.84 3.85 -5.95
CA LYS A 2 -12.31 3.86 -5.97
C LYS A 2 -12.86 2.47 -5.64
N TYR A 3 -13.80 2.44 -4.71
CA TYR A 3 -14.68 1.32 -4.45
C TYR A 3 -16.10 1.90 -4.39
N LYS A 4 -16.95 1.54 -5.31
CA LYS A 4 -18.26 2.18 -5.53
C LYS A 4 -19.05 2.33 -4.24
N GLY A 5 -19.50 3.57 -3.96
CA GLY A 5 -20.26 3.92 -2.77
C GLY A 5 -19.46 4.12 -1.49
N MET A 6 -18.13 3.89 -1.51
CA MET A 6 -17.25 4.18 -0.37
C MET A 6 -16.55 5.53 -0.55
N THR A 7 -16.11 6.14 0.55
CA THR A 7 -15.28 7.35 0.50
C THR A 7 -13.92 7.05 -0.13
N CYS A 8 -13.43 7.96 -0.96
CA CYS A 8 -12.12 7.88 -1.61
C CYS A 8 -11.29 9.16 -1.42
N SER A 9 -11.28 9.68 -0.19
CA SER A 9 -10.62 10.92 0.25
C SER A 9 -9.10 10.95 0.08
N SER A 10 -8.47 9.82 -0.20
CA SER A 10 -7.00 9.69 -0.24
C SER A 10 -6.29 10.23 1.02
N GLY A 11 -6.89 10.04 2.20
CA GLY A 11 -6.37 10.53 3.49
C GLY A 11 -6.37 12.05 3.64
N SER A 12 -6.90 12.79 2.68
CA SER A 12 -6.89 14.26 2.65
C SER A 12 -8.15 14.85 3.28
N PRO A 13 -8.01 15.83 4.21
CA PRO A 13 -9.14 16.58 4.73
C PRO A 13 -9.93 17.35 3.66
N ALA A 14 -9.28 17.79 2.58
CA ALA A 14 -9.95 18.48 1.48
C ALA A 14 -11.02 17.62 0.79
N PHE A 15 -10.90 16.28 0.86
CA PHE A 15 -11.78 15.34 0.16
C PHE A 15 -12.50 14.37 1.10
N THR A 16 -12.76 14.79 2.34
CA THR A 16 -13.33 13.93 3.40
C THR A 16 -14.59 13.19 2.98
N HIS A 17 -15.45 13.83 2.21
CA HIS A 17 -16.77 13.31 1.82
C HIS A 17 -16.85 12.87 0.35
N LEU A 18 -15.72 12.84 -0.36
CA LEU A 18 -15.68 12.38 -1.74
C LEU A 18 -16.05 10.90 -1.81
N VAL A 19 -17.15 10.57 -2.48
CA VAL A 19 -17.64 9.20 -2.63
C VAL A 19 -17.35 8.70 -4.05
N ALA A 20 -16.84 7.47 -4.14
CA ALA A 20 -16.55 6.84 -5.42
C ALA A 20 -17.85 6.49 -6.19
N ASN A 21 -17.96 6.94 -7.44
CA ASN A 21 -19.10 6.67 -8.31
C ASN A 21 -19.07 5.27 -8.94
N GLU A 22 -17.90 4.67 -9.05
CA GLU A 22 -17.67 3.36 -9.66
C GLU A 22 -16.55 2.60 -8.95
N ASP A 23 -16.36 1.33 -9.27
CA ASP A 23 -15.19 0.55 -8.85
C ASP A 23 -13.97 0.91 -9.70
N SER A 24 -12.79 0.95 -9.09
CA SER A 24 -11.51 0.88 -9.81
C SER A 24 -11.39 -0.46 -10.53
N PHE A 25 -10.47 -0.54 -11.50
CA PHE A 25 -10.19 -1.81 -12.19
C PHE A 25 -9.92 -2.96 -11.20
N VAL A 26 -9.07 -2.71 -10.22
CA VAL A 26 -8.72 -3.71 -9.19
C VAL A 26 -9.94 -4.12 -8.37
N ALA A 27 -10.76 -3.18 -7.93
CA ALA A 27 -11.98 -3.46 -7.16
C ALA A 27 -12.98 -4.27 -7.98
N GLU A 28 -13.15 -3.91 -9.27
CA GLU A 28 -14.00 -4.63 -10.21
C GLU A 28 -13.55 -6.08 -10.41
N ARG A 29 -12.24 -6.29 -10.62
CA ARG A 29 -11.66 -7.63 -10.82
C ARG A 29 -11.82 -8.51 -9.59
N LEU A 30 -11.48 -7.99 -8.42
CA LEU A 30 -11.59 -8.71 -7.15
C LEU A 30 -13.04 -9.05 -6.82
N ARG A 31 -13.97 -8.10 -7.02
CA ARG A 31 -15.40 -8.34 -6.81
C ARG A 31 -15.92 -9.46 -7.73
N ARG A 32 -15.55 -9.45 -9.02
CA ARG A 32 -15.94 -10.49 -9.98
C ARG A 32 -15.37 -11.87 -9.62
N ALA A 33 -14.19 -11.91 -9.00
CA ALA A 33 -13.58 -13.14 -8.49
C ALA A 33 -14.19 -13.62 -7.16
N GLY A 34 -15.17 -12.90 -6.58
CA GLY A 34 -15.83 -13.28 -5.34
C GLY A 34 -15.13 -12.78 -4.07
N ALA A 35 -14.12 -11.93 -4.18
CA ALA A 35 -13.47 -11.35 -3.01
C ALA A 35 -14.41 -10.36 -2.29
N VAL A 36 -14.38 -10.41 -0.96
CA VAL A 36 -15.13 -9.50 -0.09
C VAL A 36 -14.22 -8.35 0.34
N CYS A 37 -14.65 -7.11 0.09
CA CYS A 37 -13.95 -5.93 0.57
C CYS A 37 -14.21 -5.76 2.07
N MET A 38 -13.17 -5.84 2.88
CA MET A 38 -13.23 -5.64 4.32
C MET A 38 -13.27 -4.16 4.71
N GLY A 39 -12.80 -3.27 3.84
CA GLY A 39 -12.78 -1.83 4.06
C GLY A 39 -11.62 -1.13 3.39
N SER A 40 -11.58 0.19 3.53
CA SER A 40 -10.45 1.03 3.13
C SER A 40 -9.45 1.15 4.27
N THR A 41 -8.18 1.31 3.94
CA THR A 41 -7.10 1.41 4.91
C THR A 41 -6.53 2.83 4.97
N ASN A 42 -5.79 3.11 6.06
CA ASN A 42 -5.14 4.37 6.30
C ASN A 42 -4.09 4.70 5.21
N THR A 43 -3.97 5.99 4.89
CA THR A 43 -2.93 6.55 4.02
C THR A 43 -2.65 8.00 4.45
N PRO A 44 -1.42 8.52 4.25
CA PRO A 44 -1.18 9.95 4.42
C PRO A 44 -1.97 10.78 3.40
N PRO A 45 -2.13 12.09 3.63
CA PRO A 45 -2.86 12.94 2.71
C PRO A 45 -2.31 12.85 1.28
N MET A 46 -3.20 12.62 0.32
CA MET A 46 -2.90 12.47 -1.11
C MET A 46 -1.86 11.39 -1.43
N MET A 47 -1.71 10.37 -0.55
CA MET A 47 -0.71 9.30 -0.66
C MET A 47 0.74 9.82 -0.74
N ALA A 48 0.98 11.07 -0.37
CA ALA A 48 2.27 11.74 -0.48
C ALA A 48 3.06 11.68 0.84
N SER A 49 4.39 11.73 0.74
CA SER A 49 5.30 11.84 1.88
C SER A 49 5.10 10.81 3.01
N GLY A 50 4.65 9.64 2.65
CA GLY A 50 4.83 8.42 3.42
C GLY A 50 4.01 8.22 4.70
N MET A 51 4.54 8.55 5.86
CA MET A 51 3.95 8.23 7.17
C MET A 51 3.36 9.43 7.91
N HIS A 52 3.08 10.52 7.20
CA HIS A 52 2.35 11.66 7.79
C HIS A 52 0.93 11.24 8.19
N ARG A 53 0.44 11.86 9.27
CA ARG A 53 -0.95 11.64 9.71
C ARG A 53 -1.91 12.25 8.71
N GLY A 54 -2.78 11.42 8.16
CA GLY A 54 -3.88 11.85 7.33
C GLY A 54 -5.19 11.99 8.10
N LEU A 55 -6.28 12.07 7.37
CA LEU A 55 -7.65 12.20 7.89
C LEU A 55 -7.97 11.16 8.98
N TYR A 56 -7.39 9.96 8.90
CA TYR A 56 -7.61 8.85 9.82
C TYR A 56 -6.37 8.53 10.67
N GLY A 57 -5.47 9.49 10.88
CA GLY A 57 -4.25 9.32 11.64
C GLY A 57 -3.15 8.59 10.88
N ARG A 58 -2.40 7.73 11.55
CA ARG A 58 -1.28 6.96 11.02
C ARG A 58 -1.36 5.51 11.52
N ALA A 59 -1.09 4.54 10.64
CA ALA A 59 -1.02 3.15 11.04
C ALA A 59 0.14 2.89 12.01
N GLU A 60 -0.04 1.95 12.91
CA GLU A 60 0.94 1.53 13.91
C GLU A 60 1.48 0.13 13.58
N SER A 61 2.73 -0.14 13.95
CA SER A 61 3.34 -1.43 13.66
C SER A 61 2.73 -2.55 14.51
N PRO A 62 2.26 -3.65 13.89
CA PRO A 62 1.79 -4.80 14.64
C PRO A 62 2.96 -5.65 15.17
N TYR A 63 4.20 -5.39 14.74
CA TYR A 63 5.40 -6.04 15.23
C TYR A 63 5.98 -5.34 16.46
N ASN A 64 6.25 -4.05 16.35
CA ASN A 64 6.74 -3.25 17.47
C ASN A 64 6.21 -1.82 17.35
N PRO A 65 5.30 -1.37 18.23
CA PRO A 65 4.68 -0.04 18.16
C PRO A 65 5.66 1.12 18.42
N GLU A 66 6.88 0.85 18.91
CA GLU A 66 7.91 1.88 19.04
C GLU A 66 8.51 2.30 17.70
N TYR A 67 8.26 1.54 16.62
CA TYR A 67 8.82 1.79 15.29
C TYR A 67 7.72 2.03 14.25
N LEU A 68 8.10 2.71 13.18
CA LEU A 68 7.22 3.00 12.06
C LEU A 68 6.92 1.74 11.23
N THR A 69 5.68 1.61 10.83
CA THR A 69 5.24 0.52 9.94
C THR A 69 5.62 0.71 8.47
N ALA A 70 6.35 1.78 8.14
CA ALA A 70 6.99 2.04 6.85
C ALA A 70 8.06 3.14 7.00
N ALA A 71 8.92 3.34 6.00
CA ALA A 71 9.82 4.48 5.95
C ALA A 71 9.02 5.79 5.91
N PHE A 72 9.38 6.76 6.77
CA PHE A 72 8.57 7.96 7.01
C PHE A 72 8.30 8.77 5.73
N SER A 73 9.30 8.95 4.89
CA SER A 73 9.16 9.80 3.70
C SER A 73 8.62 9.10 2.45
N SER A 74 8.31 7.80 2.51
CA SER A 74 7.91 7.05 1.30
C SER A 74 6.80 6.03 1.48
N GLY A 75 6.34 5.75 2.68
CA GLY A 75 5.56 4.57 3.02
C GLY A 75 4.05 4.62 2.82
N SER A 76 3.43 5.20 1.75
CA SER A 76 2.01 5.58 1.77
C SER A 76 1.01 4.42 1.90
N SER A 77 1.34 3.20 1.50
CA SER A 77 0.48 2.01 1.68
C SER A 77 0.61 1.36 3.07
N ASN A 78 0.91 2.17 4.10
CA ASN A 78 1.11 1.69 5.47
C ASN A 78 -0.12 0.99 6.06
N GLY A 79 -1.32 1.51 5.82
CA GLY A 79 -2.55 0.90 6.28
C GLY A 79 -2.84 -0.45 5.63
N SER A 80 -2.60 -0.59 4.32
CA SER A 80 -2.75 -1.84 3.59
C SER A 80 -1.79 -2.92 4.13
N ALA A 81 -0.51 -2.57 4.32
CA ALA A 81 0.47 -3.50 4.84
C ALA A 81 0.16 -3.90 6.29
N THR A 82 -0.14 -2.92 7.17
CA THR A 82 -0.46 -3.18 8.57
C THR A 82 -1.67 -4.11 8.72
N SER A 83 -2.77 -3.84 7.99
CA SER A 83 -3.99 -4.66 8.07
C SER A 83 -3.76 -6.09 7.55
N THR A 84 -2.94 -6.26 6.52
CA THR A 84 -2.59 -7.58 5.97
C THR A 84 -1.70 -8.36 6.95
N ALA A 85 -0.68 -7.70 7.54
CA ALA A 85 0.20 -8.32 8.52
C ALA A 85 -0.58 -8.74 9.78
N ALA A 86 -1.50 -7.89 10.24
CA ALA A 86 -2.38 -8.11 11.40
C ALA A 86 -3.51 -9.11 11.12
N SER A 87 -3.60 -9.69 9.93
CA SER A 87 -4.64 -10.64 9.51
C SER A 87 -6.08 -10.08 9.50
N PHE A 88 -6.25 -8.75 9.32
CA PHE A 88 -7.60 -8.17 9.11
C PHE A 88 -8.19 -8.55 7.75
N ALA A 89 -7.32 -8.88 6.80
CA ALA A 89 -7.69 -9.39 5.48
C ALA A 89 -6.67 -10.45 4.99
N ALA A 90 -7.05 -11.23 4.00
CA ALA A 90 -6.18 -12.23 3.38
C ALA A 90 -5.00 -11.55 2.63
N PHE A 91 -5.27 -10.43 1.99
CA PHE A 91 -4.30 -9.59 1.28
C PHE A 91 -4.73 -8.14 1.33
N GLY A 92 -3.80 -7.24 1.04
CA GLY A 92 -4.06 -5.81 0.89
C GLY A 92 -3.67 -5.31 -0.50
N ILE A 93 -4.29 -4.22 -0.92
CA ILE A 93 -3.93 -3.53 -2.16
C ILE A 93 -3.41 -2.14 -1.80
N GLY A 94 -2.17 -1.91 -2.12
CA GLY A 94 -1.51 -0.63 -2.06
C GLY A 94 -1.21 -0.05 -3.44
N SER A 95 -0.43 1.01 -3.47
CA SER A 95 0.15 1.61 -4.66
C SER A 95 1.58 2.06 -4.38
N GLU A 96 2.35 2.31 -5.42
CA GLU A 96 3.71 2.81 -5.27
C GLU A 96 4.04 3.81 -6.36
N THR A 97 4.56 4.96 -5.94
CA THR A 97 5.11 6.03 -6.78
C THR A 97 6.61 6.17 -6.58
N VAL A 98 7.06 5.97 -5.35
CA VAL A 98 8.48 6.02 -4.94
C VAL A 98 8.88 4.66 -4.36
N SER A 99 8.42 4.35 -3.15
CA SER A 99 8.61 3.05 -2.48
C SER A 99 7.43 2.70 -1.57
N SER A 100 6.26 3.27 -1.87
CA SER A 100 5.06 3.21 -1.02
C SER A 100 4.48 1.80 -0.85
N GLY A 101 4.79 0.86 -1.71
CA GLY A 101 4.39 -0.55 -1.58
C GLY A 101 5.48 -1.39 -0.93
N ARG A 102 6.74 -1.25 -1.38
CA ARG A 102 7.90 -2.03 -0.90
C ARG A 102 8.25 -1.72 0.55
N SER A 103 8.31 -0.43 0.92
CA SER A 103 8.69 -0.01 2.26
C SER A 103 7.72 -0.49 3.34
N PRO A 104 6.38 -0.27 3.22
CA PRO A 104 5.44 -0.82 4.18
C PRO A 104 5.45 -2.35 4.21
N ALA A 105 5.56 -3.03 3.07
CA ALA A 105 5.68 -4.49 3.04
C ALA A 105 6.92 -4.98 3.81
N SER A 106 8.06 -4.27 3.67
CA SER A 106 9.28 -4.58 4.42
C SER A 106 9.07 -4.51 5.93
N ASN A 107 8.46 -3.42 6.42
CA ASN A 107 8.25 -3.23 7.85
C ASN A 107 7.07 -4.07 8.41
N ASN A 108 6.42 -4.88 7.57
CA ASN A 108 5.28 -5.73 7.93
C ASN A 108 5.47 -7.20 7.54
N ALA A 109 6.68 -7.63 7.17
CA ALA A 109 7.00 -9.01 6.77
C ALA A 109 6.04 -9.55 5.70
N LEU A 110 5.77 -8.77 4.66
CA LEU A 110 4.87 -9.12 3.57
C LEU A 110 5.61 -9.22 2.24
N VAL A 111 5.06 -10.02 1.36
CA VAL A 111 5.42 -10.00 -0.05
C VAL A 111 4.76 -8.79 -0.71
N ALA A 112 5.53 -8.04 -1.48
CA ALA A 112 5.04 -6.95 -2.32
C ALA A 112 5.51 -7.15 -3.77
N TYR A 113 4.60 -7.01 -4.70
CA TYR A 113 4.90 -7.02 -6.12
C TYR A 113 4.64 -5.65 -6.72
N THR A 114 5.64 -5.09 -7.39
CA THR A 114 5.50 -3.91 -8.24
C THR A 114 5.79 -4.31 -9.67
N GLY A 115 4.80 -4.22 -10.54
CA GLY A 115 4.91 -4.71 -11.92
C GLY A 115 5.73 -3.82 -12.84
N SER A 116 6.13 -4.39 -13.94
CA SER A 116 6.44 -3.66 -15.16
C SER A 116 5.26 -2.77 -15.56
N ARG A 117 5.50 -1.75 -16.40
CA ARG A 117 4.44 -0.84 -16.85
C ARG A 117 3.30 -1.61 -17.49
N ASP A 118 2.06 -1.21 -17.19
CA ASP A 118 0.81 -1.76 -17.75
C ASP A 118 0.46 -3.21 -17.37
N VAL A 119 1.14 -3.84 -16.41
CA VAL A 119 0.78 -5.20 -15.94
C VAL A 119 -0.52 -5.21 -15.14
N ILE A 120 -0.74 -4.21 -14.27
CA ILE A 120 -2.00 -4.02 -13.54
C ILE A 120 -2.49 -2.60 -13.77
N SER A 121 -3.69 -2.45 -14.31
CA SER A 121 -4.26 -1.13 -14.61
C SER A 121 -4.49 -0.30 -13.34
N PRO A 122 -4.02 0.96 -13.29
CA PRO A 122 -4.28 1.89 -12.19
C PRO A 122 -5.64 2.61 -12.34
N ARG A 123 -6.48 2.26 -13.28
CA ARG A 123 -7.79 2.89 -13.52
C ARG A 123 -8.61 2.98 -12.22
N GLY A 124 -9.12 4.18 -11.92
CA GLY A 124 -9.90 4.44 -10.73
C GLY A 124 -9.08 4.52 -9.43
N VAL A 125 -7.75 4.55 -9.54
CA VAL A 125 -6.85 4.90 -8.43
C VAL A 125 -6.52 6.38 -8.54
N TRP A 126 -6.55 7.10 -7.42
CA TRP A 126 -6.12 8.49 -7.39
C TRP A 126 -4.67 8.59 -7.86
N PRO A 127 -4.36 9.28 -8.96
CA PRO A 127 -2.98 9.36 -9.46
C PRO A 127 -2.13 10.25 -8.55
N LEU A 128 -0.83 9.94 -8.41
CA LEU A 128 0.14 10.82 -7.78
C LEU A 128 1.16 11.29 -8.83
N TYR A 129 2.00 10.38 -9.35
CA TYR A 129 2.85 10.63 -10.50
C TYR A 129 2.66 9.49 -11.51
N PRO A 130 1.88 9.68 -12.57
CA PRO A 130 1.46 8.59 -13.46
C PRO A 130 2.63 7.91 -14.18
N THR A 131 3.74 8.63 -14.35
CA THR A 131 4.99 8.08 -14.89
C THR A 131 5.66 7.06 -13.97
N CYS A 132 5.32 7.09 -12.67
CA CYS A 132 5.87 6.23 -11.62
C CYS A 132 4.85 5.23 -11.06
N ASP A 133 3.56 5.61 -11.02
CA ASP A 133 2.53 4.92 -10.25
C ASP A 133 2.30 3.48 -10.72
N VAL A 134 2.26 2.56 -9.76
CA VAL A 134 1.85 1.17 -9.97
C VAL A 134 0.96 0.70 -8.82
N ILE A 135 0.11 -0.28 -9.12
CA ILE A 135 -0.65 -1.01 -8.10
C ILE A 135 0.28 -2.03 -7.44
N VAL A 136 0.17 -2.17 -6.12
CA VAL A 136 1.00 -3.09 -5.33
C VAL A 136 0.12 -4.00 -4.49
N PRO A 137 -0.16 -5.21 -4.93
CA PRO A 137 -0.68 -6.24 -4.05
C PRO A 137 0.33 -6.55 -2.94
N GLN A 138 -0.17 -6.77 -1.73
CA GLN A 138 0.61 -7.12 -0.54
C GLN A 138 0.00 -8.37 0.09
N THR A 139 0.81 -9.42 0.23
CA THR A 139 0.37 -10.73 0.73
C THR A 139 1.34 -11.26 1.78
N ARG A 140 0.95 -12.32 2.50
CA ARG A 140 1.81 -12.93 3.51
C ARG A 140 2.82 -13.92 2.92
N THR A 141 2.52 -14.49 1.76
CA THR A 141 3.37 -15.46 1.05
C THR A 141 3.43 -15.14 -0.44
N VAL A 142 4.43 -15.67 -1.13
CA VAL A 142 4.49 -15.59 -2.60
C VAL A 142 3.37 -16.41 -3.24
N ASP A 143 2.99 -17.54 -2.65
CA ASP A 143 1.88 -18.36 -3.17
C ASP A 143 0.55 -17.59 -3.13
N ASP A 144 0.27 -16.84 -2.06
CA ASP A 144 -0.89 -15.90 -2.02
C ASP A 144 -0.79 -14.81 -3.10
N MET A 145 0.43 -14.29 -3.33
CA MET A 145 0.67 -13.29 -4.39
C MET A 145 0.31 -13.83 -5.77
N LEU A 146 0.69 -15.07 -6.07
CA LEU A 146 0.36 -15.71 -7.34
C LEU A 146 -1.16 -15.82 -7.54
N GLN A 147 -1.92 -16.17 -6.49
CA GLN A 147 -3.38 -16.21 -6.54
C GLN A 147 -3.99 -14.83 -6.84
N VAL A 148 -3.48 -13.78 -6.21
CA VAL A 148 -3.96 -12.41 -6.41
C VAL A 148 -3.63 -11.92 -7.83
N LEU A 149 -2.43 -12.22 -8.33
CA LEU A 149 -2.00 -11.82 -9.67
C LEU A 149 -2.78 -12.55 -10.78
N ASP A 150 -3.22 -13.77 -10.55
CA ASP A 150 -4.07 -14.49 -11.51
C ASP A 150 -5.39 -13.76 -11.79
N ILE A 151 -5.87 -12.99 -10.81
CA ILE A 151 -7.07 -12.15 -10.94
C ILE A 151 -6.74 -10.77 -11.53
N LEU A 152 -5.63 -10.15 -11.10
CA LEU A 152 -5.35 -8.74 -11.37
C LEU A 152 -4.49 -8.47 -12.60
N ALA A 153 -3.56 -9.38 -12.96
CA ALA A 153 -2.65 -9.17 -14.08
C ALA A 153 -3.32 -9.55 -15.41
N VAL A 154 -4.36 -8.82 -15.75
CA VAL A 154 -5.12 -8.98 -17.00
C VAL A 154 -5.33 -7.61 -17.65
N LYS A 155 -5.49 -7.61 -18.97
CA LYS A 155 -5.69 -6.38 -19.74
C LYS A 155 -6.98 -5.67 -19.33
N ASP A 156 -6.90 -4.36 -19.08
CA ASP A 156 -8.07 -3.51 -18.84
C ASP A 156 -8.70 -3.12 -20.19
N PRO A 157 -9.98 -3.38 -20.41
CA PRO A 157 -10.65 -2.98 -21.66
C PRO A 157 -10.81 -1.46 -21.82
N ARG A 158 -10.67 -0.68 -20.75
CA ARG A 158 -10.74 0.79 -20.75
C ARG A 158 -9.32 1.41 -20.76
N GLU A 159 -8.52 1.08 -21.79
CA GLU A 159 -7.10 1.48 -21.92
C GLU A 159 -6.90 3.00 -21.82
N GLN A 160 -7.85 3.81 -22.30
CA GLN A 160 -7.75 5.28 -22.28
C GLN A 160 -7.68 5.88 -20.86
N GLU A 161 -8.02 5.12 -19.83
CA GLU A 161 -7.94 5.54 -18.44
C GLU A 161 -6.68 5.03 -17.71
N ASN A 162 -5.82 4.32 -18.44
CA ASN A 162 -4.52 3.86 -17.98
C ASN A 162 -3.43 4.68 -18.69
N PHE A 163 -2.65 5.46 -17.96
CA PHE A 163 -1.65 6.36 -18.51
C PHE A 163 -0.71 5.68 -19.50
N TRP A 164 -0.16 4.51 -19.14
CA TRP A 164 0.80 3.82 -19.98
C TRP A 164 0.17 3.14 -21.20
N ALA A 165 -1.07 2.69 -21.09
CA ALA A 165 -1.80 2.13 -22.22
C ALA A 165 -2.33 3.23 -23.19
N ALA A 166 -2.69 4.40 -22.63
CA ALA A 166 -3.28 5.50 -23.41
C ALA A 166 -2.25 6.34 -24.18
N GLN A 167 -0.98 6.37 -23.73
CA GLN A 167 0.07 7.18 -24.38
C GLN A 167 0.42 6.63 -25.78
N LYS A 168 0.91 7.53 -26.66
CA LYS A 168 1.24 7.21 -28.06
C LYS A 168 2.69 7.52 -28.43
N HIS A 169 3.52 7.89 -27.45
CA HIS A 169 4.89 8.38 -27.68
C HIS A 169 5.92 7.25 -27.74
N ILE A 170 5.60 6.13 -27.07
CA ILE A 170 6.47 4.94 -27.05
C ILE A 170 5.63 3.68 -27.23
N ARG A 171 6.27 2.64 -27.75
CA ARG A 171 5.73 1.29 -27.70
C ARG A 171 6.25 0.61 -26.43
N ILE A 172 5.34 0.20 -25.56
CA ILE A 172 5.66 -0.68 -24.43
C ILE A 172 5.43 -2.11 -24.89
N GLU A 173 6.45 -2.95 -24.79
CA GLU A 173 6.29 -4.36 -25.08
C GLU A 173 5.43 -5.00 -23.97
N PRO A 174 4.34 -5.68 -24.32
CA PRO A 174 3.47 -6.28 -23.32
C PRO A 174 4.20 -7.40 -22.58
N VAL A 175 3.95 -7.49 -21.28
CA VAL A 175 4.39 -8.63 -20.47
C VAL A 175 3.43 -9.80 -20.70
N GLU A 176 3.94 -10.88 -21.30
CA GLU A 176 3.13 -12.05 -21.59
C GLU A 176 2.61 -12.65 -20.27
N ARG A 177 1.29 -12.78 -20.16
CA ARG A 177 0.66 -13.40 -19.01
C ARG A 177 0.85 -14.92 -19.07
N PRO A 178 1.26 -15.60 -17.97
CA PRO A 178 1.25 -17.05 -17.92
C PRO A 178 -0.19 -17.59 -17.98
N ASP A 179 -0.36 -18.82 -18.46
CA ASP A 179 -1.68 -19.48 -18.50
C ASP A 179 -2.31 -19.58 -17.10
N SER A 180 -1.47 -19.84 -16.09
CA SER A 180 -1.84 -19.90 -14.68
C SER A 180 -0.70 -19.33 -13.84
N PHE A 181 -1.00 -18.33 -12.99
CA PHE A 181 0.00 -17.83 -12.06
C PHE A 181 0.36 -18.84 -10.96
N PRO A 182 -0.60 -19.58 -10.37
CA PRO A 182 -0.26 -20.64 -9.40
C PRO A 182 0.76 -21.65 -9.93
N ASP A 183 0.77 -21.95 -11.22
CA ASP A 183 1.72 -22.90 -11.81
C ASP A 183 3.17 -22.38 -11.82
N LEU A 184 3.39 -21.08 -11.65
CA LEU A 184 4.73 -20.52 -11.45
C LEU A 184 5.38 -21.04 -10.15
N SER A 185 4.61 -21.57 -9.21
CA SER A 185 5.12 -22.22 -8.00
C SER A 185 5.76 -23.58 -8.30
N LEU A 186 5.33 -24.27 -9.33
CA LEU A 186 5.79 -25.61 -9.69
C LEU A 186 7.32 -25.64 -9.93
N ASP A 187 8.18 -25.62 -10.24
CA ASP A 187 9.63 -25.60 -10.45
C ASP A 187 10.35 -24.37 -9.88
N SER A 188 9.74 -23.60 -8.98
CA SER A 188 10.37 -22.37 -8.50
C SER A 188 11.48 -22.59 -7.47
N GLU A 189 11.51 -23.75 -6.78
CA GLU A 189 12.50 -24.04 -5.74
C GLU A 189 13.93 -24.00 -6.27
N ASP A 190 14.15 -24.49 -7.48
CA ASP A 190 15.45 -24.47 -8.16
C ASP A 190 15.69 -23.21 -9.01
N SER A 191 14.79 -22.24 -8.97
CA SER A 191 14.86 -21.06 -9.85
C SER A 191 16.08 -20.17 -9.64
N LEU A 192 16.70 -20.21 -8.45
CA LEU A 192 17.94 -19.51 -8.13
C LEU A 192 19.20 -20.27 -8.54
N ARG A 193 19.11 -21.57 -8.84
CA ARG A 193 20.26 -22.39 -9.19
C ARG A 193 20.92 -21.91 -10.49
N GLY A 194 22.22 -21.64 -10.40
CA GLY A 194 23.02 -21.14 -11.52
C GLY A 194 22.76 -19.68 -11.91
N LYS A 195 21.91 -18.96 -11.15
CA LYS A 195 21.64 -17.56 -11.39
C LYS A 195 22.73 -16.65 -10.82
N ARG A 196 22.96 -15.54 -11.49
CA ARG A 196 23.91 -14.51 -11.09
C ARG A 196 23.13 -13.26 -10.68
N LEU A 197 23.30 -12.84 -9.43
CA LEU A 197 22.56 -11.71 -8.86
C LEU A 197 23.54 -10.57 -8.51
N ALA A 198 23.30 -9.40 -9.06
CA ALA A 198 24.02 -8.19 -8.68
C ALA A 198 23.48 -7.66 -7.36
N VAL A 199 24.35 -7.21 -6.45
CA VAL A 199 23.95 -6.48 -5.26
C VAL A 199 24.62 -5.11 -5.22
N PRO A 200 23.83 -4.01 -5.12
CA PRO A 200 24.37 -2.67 -4.97
C PRO A 200 25.13 -2.49 -3.66
N LYS A 201 26.42 -2.20 -3.72
CA LYS A 201 27.27 -1.97 -2.54
C LYS A 201 26.68 -0.92 -1.59
N MET A 202 26.10 0.15 -2.16
CA MET A 202 25.51 1.26 -1.41
C MET A 202 24.38 0.84 -0.45
N PHE A 203 23.73 -0.31 -0.70
CA PHE A 203 22.61 -0.80 0.11
C PHE A 203 22.99 -1.88 1.13
N ILE A 204 24.26 -2.23 1.19
CA ILE A 204 24.81 -3.26 2.11
C ILE A 204 25.99 -2.75 2.94
N GLY A 205 26.10 -1.42 3.11
CA GLY A 205 27.17 -0.77 3.86
C GLY A 205 28.47 -0.57 3.10
N GLY A 206 28.51 -0.92 1.79
CA GLY A 206 29.67 -0.69 0.92
C GLY A 206 29.65 0.70 0.27
N HIS A 207 30.75 1.06 -0.39
CA HIS A 207 30.92 2.35 -1.04
C HIS A 207 30.72 2.24 -2.55
N ASP A 208 29.83 3.08 -3.08
CA ASP A 208 29.69 3.37 -4.52
C ASP A 208 30.17 4.81 -4.74
N PRO A 209 31.31 5.04 -5.43
CA PRO A 209 31.87 6.37 -5.60
C PRO A 209 31.03 7.31 -6.46
N GLN A 210 30.06 6.78 -7.21
CA GLN A 210 29.16 7.55 -8.06
C GLN A 210 27.80 7.85 -7.36
N ALA A 211 27.53 7.21 -6.21
CA ALA A 211 26.30 7.39 -5.48
C ALA A 211 26.47 8.36 -4.30
N LYS A 212 25.37 9.03 -3.93
CA LYS A 212 25.31 9.70 -2.64
C LYS A 212 25.41 8.69 -1.51
N PRO A 213 26.12 9.01 -0.42
CA PRO A 213 26.20 8.14 0.74
C PRO A 213 24.79 7.75 1.22
N THR A 214 24.58 6.46 1.45
CA THR A 214 23.33 5.91 1.97
C THR A 214 23.62 5.23 3.30
N PHE A 215 22.89 5.61 4.33
CA PHE A 215 23.00 4.96 5.63
C PHE A 215 22.34 3.58 5.60
N VAL A 216 23.05 2.57 6.11
CA VAL A 216 22.56 1.21 6.33
C VAL A 216 22.98 0.79 7.73
N SER A 217 22.03 0.36 8.56
CA SER A 217 22.34 -0.09 9.93
C SER A 217 23.08 -1.43 9.93
N GLU A 218 23.86 -1.66 11.00
CA GLU A 218 24.56 -2.95 11.19
C GLU A 218 23.60 -4.13 11.25
N ASP A 219 22.38 -3.94 11.76
CA ASP A 219 21.36 -4.98 11.80
C ASP A 219 20.93 -5.40 10.39
N VAL A 220 20.73 -4.43 9.49
CA VAL A 220 20.40 -4.70 8.07
C VAL A 220 21.58 -5.36 7.37
N ILE A 221 22.81 -4.91 7.62
CA ILE A 221 24.03 -5.53 7.07
C ILE A 221 24.14 -6.98 7.55
N GLY A 222 23.87 -7.25 8.83
CA GLY A 222 23.86 -8.60 9.40
C GLY A 222 22.81 -9.51 8.73
N LEU A 223 21.58 -9.01 8.56
CA LEU A 223 20.53 -9.73 7.84
C LEU A 223 20.90 -10.01 6.38
N TRP A 224 21.52 -9.03 5.71
CA TRP A 224 22.01 -9.21 4.34
C TRP A 224 23.03 -10.34 4.23
N LYS A 225 24.02 -10.40 5.14
CA LYS A 225 25.03 -11.48 5.14
C LYS A 225 24.36 -12.85 5.19
N THR A 226 23.38 -13.01 6.08
CA THR A 226 22.63 -14.27 6.19
C THR A 226 21.73 -14.54 4.96
N ALA A 227 21.15 -13.50 4.36
CA ALA A 227 20.38 -13.63 3.11
C ALA A 227 21.29 -14.05 1.94
N ARG A 228 22.49 -13.47 1.84
CA ARG A 228 23.49 -13.85 0.85
C ARG A 228 23.86 -15.34 0.96
N GLU A 229 24.18 -15.80 2.18
CA GLU A 229 24.47 -17.23 2.41
C GLU A 229 23.32 -18.13 1.94
N THR A 230 22.07 -17.72 2.18
CA THR A 230 20.90 -18.45 1.71
C THR A 230 20.79 -18.46 0.19
N LEU A 231 20.98 -17.32 -0.48
CA LEU A 231 20.95 -17.23 -1.95
C LEU A 231 22.04 -18.12 -2.57
N GLU A 232 23.24 -18.12 -2.00
CA GLU A 232 24.37 -18.95 -2.43
C GLU A 232 24.10 -20.44 -2.16
N ALA A 233 23.46 -20.79 -1.04
CA ALA A 233 23.02 -22.15 -0.75
C ALA A 233 21.92 -22.65 -1.73
N CYS A 234 21.07 -21.76 -2.23
CA CYS A 234 20.12 -22.05 -3.32
C CYS A 234 20.81 -22.16 -4.69
N GLY A 235 22.14 -22.02 -4.77
CA GLY A 235 22.93 -22.16 -5.98
C GLY A 235 23.08 -20.88 -6.81
N ALA A 236 22.74 -19.72 -6.27
CA ALA A 236 22.98 -18.44 -6.93
C ALA A 236 24.44 -17.98 -6.70
N THR A 237 24.94 -17.11 -7.59
CA THR A 237 26.19 -16.37 -7.41
C THR A 237 25.85 -14.90 -7.16
N VAL A 238 26.30 -14.35 -6.04
CA VAL A 238 26.07 -12.95 -5.66
C VAL A 238 27.28 -12.09 -5.96
N ILE A 239 27.10 -10.98 -6.68
CA ILE A 239 28.16 -10.09 -7.18
C ILE A 239 27.91 -8.69 -6.65
N GLU A 240 28.82 -8.19 -5.81
CA GLU A 240 28.78 -6.80 -5.32
C GLU A 240 29.24 -5.83 -6.41
N THR A 241 28.44 -4.78 -6.65
CA THR A 241 28.69 -3.84 -7.74
C THR A 241 28.13 -2.45 -7.40
N ASP A 242 28.50 -1.45 -8.22
CA ASP A 242 27.85 -0.14 -8.24
C ASP A 242 26.50 -0.25 -8.94
N PHE A 243 25.60 0.73 -8.76
CA PHE A 243 24.25 0.66 -9.32
C PHE A 243 23.90 1.91 -10.14
N PRO A 244 24.27 1.95 -11.41
CA PRO A 244 24.12 3.13 -12.30
C PRO A 244 22.69 3.65 -12.40
N LEU A 245 21.69 2.77 -12.38
CA LEU A 245 20.27 3.15 -12.41
C LEU A 245 19.93 4.15 -11.32
N VAL A 246 20.45 3.95 -10.11
CA VAL A 246 20.15 4.80 -8.95
C VAL A 246 21.15 5.93 -8.85
N SER A 247 22.45 5.67 -8.92
CA SER A 247 23.47 6.69 -8.72
C SER A 247 23.37 7.83 -9.73
N ARG A 248 23.12 7.53 -11.01
CA ARG A 248 22.93 8.55 -12.06
C ARG A 248 21.59 9.29 -11.92
N TYR A 249 20.53 8.57 -11.58
CA TYR A 249 19.20 9.17 -11.40
C TYR A 249 19.18 10.15 -10.22
N GLU A 250 19.91 9.86 -9.16
CA GLU A 250 19.95 10.66 -7.94
C GLU A 250 21.06 11.73 -7.91
N ASP A 251 21.87 11.82 -8.99
CA ASP A 251 22.91 12.83 -9.12
C ASP A 251 22.31 14.21 -9.41
N ASP A 252 22.04 14.99 -8.35
CA ASP A 252 21.53 16.36 -8.48
C ASP A 252 22.58 17.41 -8.83
N SER A 253 23.86 17.03 -8.93
CA SER A 253 24.95 17.93 -9.32
C SER A 253 24.81 18.42 -10.75
N GLN A 254 24.17 17.64 -11.63
CA GLN A 254 24.01 17.96 -13.04
C GLN A 254 22.76 18.83 -13.32
N SER A 255 21.62 18.49 -12.72
CA SER A 255 20.34 19.13 -13.01
C SER A 255 19.78 19.95 -11.85
N GLY A 256 20.40 19.91 -10.68
CA GLY A 256 19.88 20.48 -9.44
C GLY A 256 18.67 19.69 -8.87
N HIS A 257 18.33 18.56 -9.47
CA HIS A 257 17.23 17.69 -9.05
C HIS A 257 17.70 16.25 -8.86
N ALA A 258 17.17 15.57 -7.85
CA ALA A 258 17.43 14.14 -7.62
C ALA A 258 16.64 13.21 -8.57
N ASN A 259 16.07 13.72 -9.66
CA ASN A 259 15.40 12.95 -10.72
C ASN A 259 16.08 13.25 -12.06
N ASN A 260 17.33 12.85 -12.15
CA ASN A 260 18.15 13.16 -13.31
C ASN A 260 17.91 12.11 -14.40
N VAL A 261 17.18 12.50 -15.43
CA VAL A 261 16.90 11.65 -16.61
C VAL A 261 17.49 12.31 -17.83
N GLN A 262 18.42 11.61 -18.48
CA GLN A 262 19.03 12.12 -19.71
C GLN A 262 18.00 12.19 -20.83
N GLY A 263 17.82 13.37 -21.40
CA GLY A 263 16.81 13.64 -22.44
C GLY A 263 15.57 14.35 -21.93
N PHE A 264 15.44 14.56 -20.62
CA PHE A 264 14.43 15.48 -20.11
C PHE A 264 14.73 16.91 -20.52
N GLN A 265 13.69 17.64 -20.89
CA GLN A 265 13.78 19.09 -21.01
C GLN A 265 14.01 19.71 -19.61
N PRO A 266 14.72 20.84 -19.51
CA PRO A 266 15.13 21.40 -18.21
C PRO A 266 13.99 21.66 -17.22
N ASP A 267 12.79 21.98 -17.69
CA ASP A 267 11.61 22.29 -16.90
C ASP A 267 10.66 21.08 -16.70
N TRP A 268 10.94 19.93 -17.32
CA TRP A 268 10.05 18.77 -17.29
C TRP A 268 9.78 18.28 -15.87
N ASN A 269 10.77 18.21 -14.99
CA ASN A 269 10.56 17.82 -13.60
C ASN A 269 9.52 18.70 -12.86
N GLY A 270 9.47 19.99 -13.21
CA GLY A 270 8.47 20.91 -12.70
C GLY A 270 7.08 20.67 -13.29
N LYS A 271 7.00 20.47 -14.60
CA LYS A 271 5.76 20.18 -15.33
C LYS A 271 5.17 18.84 -14.91
N GLU A 272 5.99 17.80 -14.75
CA GLU A 272 5.54 16.48 -14.28
C GLU A 272 4.90 16.55 -12.88
N ARG A 273 5.50 17.32 -11.96
CA ARG A 273 5.00 17.49 -10.58
C ARG A 273 3.90 18.54 -10.45
N GLY A 274 3.76 19.41 -11.42
CA GLY A 274 2.81 20.51 -11.48
C GLY A 274 1.64 20.23 -12.41
N GLU A 275 1.82 20.52 -13.69
CA GLU A 275 0.77 20.47 -14.71
C GLU A 275 0.19 19.05 -14.86
N LEU A 276 1.05 18.05 -15.01
CA LEU A 276 0.60 16.66 -15.22
C LEU A 276 -0.22 16.14 -14.03
N VAL A 277 0.24 16.40 -12.81
CA VAL A 277 -0.50 16.01 -11.60
C VAL A 277 -1.81 16.77 -11.48
N ALA A 278 -1.79 18.09 -11.68
CA ALA A 278 -2.97 18.94 -11.57
C ALA A 278 -4.06 18.53 -12.58
N TYR A 279 -3.67 18.25 -13.83
CA TYR A 279 -4.60 17.87 -14.90
C TYR A 279 -5.21 16.50 -14.64
N LEU A 280 -4.42 15.54 -14.17
CA LEU A 280 -4.93 14.20 -13.85
C LEU A 280 -5.84 14.19 -12.61
N TRP A 281 -5.54 15.02 -11.61
CA TRP A 281 -6.44 15.15 -10.45
C TRP A 281 -7.76 15.81 -10.82
N ASP A 282 -7.70 16.80 -11.69
CA ASP A 282 -8.88 17.46 -12.25
C ASP A 282 -9.74 16.48 -13.07
N ASP A 283 -9.10 15.70 -13.95
CA ASP A 283 -9.78 14.66 -14.74
C ASP A 283 -10.38 13.56 -13.85
N PHE A 284 -9.67 13.14 -12.78
CA PHE A 284 -10.16 12.15 -11.82
C PHE A 284 -11.43 12.63 -11.10
N LEU A 285 -11.46 13.89 -10.63
CA LEU A 285 -12.63 14.47 -9.96
C LEU A 285 -13.79 14.64 -10.93
N LYS A 286 -13.55 15.18 -12.13
CA LYS A 286 -14.55 15.32 -13.17
C LYS A 286 -15.17 13.97 -13.58
N ALA A 287 -14.35 12.94 -13.77
CA ALA A 287 -14.79 11.60 -14.07
C ALA A 287 -15.56 10.95 -12.90
N ASN A 288 -15.27 11.35 -11.65
CA ASN A 288 -16.03 10.89 -10.49
C ASN A 288 -17.41 11.54 -10.40
N GLY A 289 -17.56 12.78 -10.83
CA GLY A 289 -18.85 13.47 -10.94
C GLY A 289 -19.56 13.72 -9.61
N ASP A 290 -18.84 13.80 -8.49
CA ASP A 290 -19.40 14.17 -7.20
C ASP A 290 -19.72 15.67 -7.19
N PRO A 291 -20.98 16.09 -6.97
CA PRO A 291 -21.35 17.50 -7.02
C PRO A 291 -20.66 18.37 -5.95
N ASN A 292 -20.18 17.79 -4.85
CA ASN A 292 -19.42 18.51 -3.82
C ASN A 292 -17.95 18.68 -4.22
N TYR A 293 -17.46 17.90 -5.17
CA TYR A 293 -16.07 17.88 -5.66
C TYR A 293 -16.05 17.79 -7.19
N PRO A 294 -16.60 18.79 -7.90
CA PRO A 294 -16.83 18.71 -9.35
C PRO A 294 -15.53 18.70 -10.16
N ASP A 295 -14.48 19.34 -9.64
CA ASP A 295 -13.18 19.51 -10.27
C ASP A 295 -12.11 19.90 -9.25
N LEU A 296 -10.85 19.93 -9.67
CA LEU A 296 -9.74 20.35 -8.81
C LEU A 296 -9.74 21.89 -8.60
N ALA A 297 -10.22 22.66 -9.55
CA ALA A 297 -10.20 24.12 -9.50
C ALA A 297 -11.04 24.69 -8.35
N SER A 298 -12.08 23.97 -7.91
CA SER A 298 -12.95 24.32 -6.79
C SER A 298 -12.44 23.86 -5.42
N ALA A 299 -11.38 23.03 -5.38
CA ALA A 299 -10.87 22.48 -4.13
C ALA A 299 -10.06 23.51 -3.32
N ASP A 300 -9.98 23.31 -1.99
CA ASP A 300 -9.09 24.06 -1.12
C ASP A 300 -7.72 23.38 -1.03
N GLY A 301 -6.74 23.90 -1.77
CA GLY A 301 -5.38 23.39 -1.79
C GLY A 301 -4.68 23.43 -0.43
N SER A 302 -5.06 24.36 0.46
CA SER A 302 -4.47 24.46 1.80
C SER A 302 -4.90 23.30 2.71
N GLN A 303 -6.06 22.71 2.45
CA GLN A 303 -6.60 21.56 3.19
C GLN A 303 -6.20 20.20 2.61
N MET A 304 -5.50 20.17 1.47
CA MET A 304 -5.11 18.90 0.86
C MET A 304 -4.08 18.14 1.69
N PHE A 305 -3.10 18.86 2.24
CA PHE A 305 -2.04 18.29 3.07
C PHE A 305 -1.66 19.27 4.20
N PRO A 306 -2.56 19.52 5.14
CA PRO A 306 -2.26 20.43 6.24
C PRO A 306 -1.24 19.82 7.21
N ARG A 307 -0.34 20.66 7.71
CA ARG A 307 0.70 20.29 8.68
C ARG A 307 0.83 21.36 9.75
N PRO A 308 1.20 20.98 11.00
CA PRO A 308 1.55 21.97 12.03
C PRO A 308 2.71 22.86 11.58
N SER A 309 2.73 24.11 12.00
CA SER A 309 3.78 25.07 11.63
C SER A 309 5.16 24.74 12.20
N ASP A 310 5.21 23.99 13.29
CA ASP A 310 6.41 23.59 14.03
C ASP A 310 6.70 22.08 13.90
N TYR A 311 6.20 21.45 12.84
CA TYR A 311 6.30 20.02 12.63
C TYR A 311 7.75 19.55 12.52
N ILE A 312 8.22 18.80 13.52
CA ILE A 312 9.63 18.37 13.64
C ILE A 312 10.16 17.69 12.39
N PRO A 313 9.46 16.73 11.75
CA PRO A 313 9.95 16.08 10.55
C PRO A 313 10.30 17.02 9.40
N ASP A 314 9.60 18.16 9.26
CA ASP A 314 9.86 19.14 8.19
C ASP A 314 11.26 19.74 8.25
N ARG A 315 11.90 19.74 9.41
CA ARG A 315 13.29 20.23 9.59
C ARG A 315 14.32 19.35 8.86
N TYR A 316 14.01 18.08 8.65
CA TYR A 316 14.90 17.08 8.09
C TYR A 316 14.48 16.59 6.72
N MET A 317 13.28 16.95 6.25
CA MET A 317 12.81 16.58 4.92
C MET A 317 13.46 17.44 3.83
N GLU A 318 13.76 16.81 2.70
CA GLU A 318 14.16 17.54 1.50
C GLU A 318 12.98 18.38 0.98
N GLN A 319 13.00 19.67 1.18
CA GLN A 319 11.92 20.59 0.76
C GLN A 319 11.56 20.47 -0.72
N LYS A 320 12.53 20.10 -1.57
CA LYS A 320 12.33 19.89 -3.01
C LYS A 320 11.34 18.76 -3.35
N ASN A 321 10.98 17.91 -2.38
CA ASN A 321 10.05 16.81 -2.55
C ASN A 321 8.60 17.14 -2.15
N PHE A 322 8.35 18.33 -1.62
CA PHE A 322 6.98 18.75 -1.33
C PHE A 322 6.24 19.15 -2.61
N MET A 323 4.98 18.73 -2.67
CA MET A 323 4.06 19.21 -3.68
C MET A 323 3.50 20.56 -3.26
N ASP A 324 3.42 21.48 -4.21
CA ASP A 324 2.74 22.77 -4.04
C ASP A 324 1.22 22.58 -4.28
N TYR A 325 0.50 22.06 -3.26
CA TYR A 325 -0.92 21.76 -3.38
C TYR A 325 -1.80 22.98 -3.77
N PRO A 326 -1.63 24.17 -3.18
CA PRO A 326 -2.31 25.36 -3.70
C PRO A 326 -1.98 25.66 -5.15
N GLY A 327 -0.73 25.49 -5.55
CA GLY A 327 -0.29 25.67 -6.93
C GLY A 327 -0.90 24.67 -7.91
N LEU A 328 -1.21 23.43 -7.47
CA LEU A 328 -1.95 22.46 -8.30
C LEU A 328 -3.37 22.95 -8.60
N VAL A 329 -4.05 23.51 -7.61
CA VAL A 329 -5.39 24.10 -7.77
C VAL A 329 -5.34 25.27 -8.76
N GLU A 330 -4.34 26.15 -8.64
CA GLU A 330 -4.16 27.27 -9.57
C GLU A 330 -3.87 26.81 -11.01
N ARG A 331 -3.11 25.72 -11.19
CA ARG A 331 -2.89 25.13 -12.52
C ARG A 331 -4.17 24.57 -13.11
N ALA A 332 -5.00 23.90 -12.30
CA ALA A 332 -6.30 23.43 -12.73
C ALA A 332 -7.24 24.58 -13.14
N ARG A 333 -7.23 25.69 -12.40
CA ARG A 333 -8.00 26.89 -12.74
C ARG A 333 -7.57 27.54 -14.06
N LYS A 334 -6.29 27.45 -14.39
CA LYS A 334 -5.72 28.00 -15.63
C LYS A 334 -5.86 27.05 -16.82
N ARG A 335 -6.14 25.77 -16.59
CA ARG A 335 -6.32 24.77 -17.62
C ARG A 335 -7.53 25.11 -18.50
N GLN A 336 -7.31 25.27 -19.80
CA GLN A 336 -8.35 25.63 -20.78
C GLN A 336 -8.87 24.39 -21.54
N GLY A 337 -8.92 23.23 -20.89
CA GLY A 337 -9.33 21.98 -21.50
C GLY A 337 -8.20 21.23 -22.22
N GLU A 338 -6.95 21.64 -22.04
CA GLU A 338 -5.76 20.97 -22.57
C GLU A 338 -5.69 19.53 -22.07
N SER A 339 -5.34 18.63 -22.98
CA SER A 339 -5.06 17.24 -22.65
C SER A 339 -3.71 17.12 -21.92
N ILE A 340 -3.55 16.11 -21.07
CA ILE A 340 -2.22 15.78 -20.50
C ILE A 340 -1.17 15.50 -21.58
N TRP A 341 -1.59 15.05 -22.75
CA TRP A 341 -0.71 14.73 -23.87
C TRP A 341 -0.22 15.96 -24.64
N GLU A 342 -0.76 17.14 -24.35
CA GLU A 342 -0.38 18.44 -24.90
C GLU A 342 0.63 19.17 -24.03
N ILE A 343 0.95 18.64 -22.82
CA ILE A 343 1.97 19.21 -21.94
C ILE A 343 3.33 19.14 -22.67
N GLU A 344 3.92 20.31 -22.85
CA GLU A 344 5.21 20.44 -23.52
C GLU A 344 6.29 19.61 -22.80
N GLY A 345 7.03 18.79 -23.56
CA GLY A 345 8.08 17.91 -23.05
C GLY A 345 7.63 16.48 -22.77
N ILE A 346 6.33 16.15 -22.73
CA ILE A 346 5.87 14.78 -22.46
C ILE A 346 6.32 13.81 -23.55
N ALA A 347 6.32 14.26 -24.80
CA ALA A 347 6.74 13.46 -25.96
C ALA A 347 8.23 13.07 -25.91
N ASP A 348 9.08 13.89 -25.31
CA ASP A 348 10.50 13.63 -25.10
C ASP A 348 10.75 12.83 -23.82
N ALA A 349 9.96 13.11 -22.79
CA ALA A 349 10.16 12.52 -21.46
C ALA A 349 9.89 11.02 -21.44
N LEU A 350 8.82 10.55 -22.07
CA LEU A 350 8.47 9.12 -22.03
C LEU A 350 9.53 8.25 -22.74
N PRO A 351 10.03 8.59 -23.95
CA PRO A 351 11.16 7.88 -24.55
C PRO A 351 12.45 7.95 -23.71
N ALA A 352 12.71 9.09 -23.05
CA ALA A 352 13.90 9.27 -22.22
C ALA A 352 13.93 8.31 -21.02
N LEU A 353 12.76 8.09 -20.38
CA LEU A 353 12.63 7.12 -19.28
C LEU A 353 12.97 5.69 -19.74
N GLU A 354 12.44 5.27 -20.89
CA GLU A 354 12.70 3.94 -21.45
C GLU A 354 14.18 3.78 -21.86
N ALA A 355 14.75 4.80 -22.50
CA ALA A 355 16.15 4.80 -22.90
C ALA A 355 17.08 4.71 -21.69
N GLN A 356 16.76 5.39 -20.58
CA GLN A 356 17.55 5.33 -19.37
C GLN A 356 17.44 3.97 -18.67
N ARG A 357 16.24 3.39 -18.56
CA ARG A 357 16.09 2.04 -18.03
C ARG A 357 16.94 1.05 -18.83
N LYS A 358 16.82 1.10 -20.14
CA LYS A 358 17.58 0.20 -21.02
C LYS A 358 19.08 0.33 -20.78
N ARG A 359 19.61 1.54 -20.82
CA ARG A 359 21.06 1.82 -20.68
C ARG A 359 21.60 1.51 -19.29
N ASP A 360 20.91 2.01 -18.23
CA ASP A 360 21.44 2.02 -16.87
C ASP A 360 21.05 0.77 -16.07
N LEU A 361 20.13 -0.06 -16.56
CA LEU A 361 19.75 -1.33 -15.96
C LEU A 361 19.96 -2.51 -16.92
N GLU A 362 19.25 -2.56 -18.05
CA GLU A 362 19.19 -3.77 -18.88
C GLU A 362 20.51 -4.05 -19.58
N ASP A 363 21.10 -3.05 -20.23
CA ASP A 363 22.42 -3.18 -20.88
C ASP A 363 23.53 -3.37 -19.83
N TRP A 364 23.42 -2.70 -18.67
CA TRP A 364 24.35 -2.88 -17.55
C TRP A 364 24.27 -4.32 -16.99
N MET A 365 23.06 -4.88 -16.79
CA MET A 365 22.88 -6.26 -16.37
C MET A 365 23.47 -7.25 -17.41
N ALA A 366 23.21 -7.00 -18.69
CA ALA A 366 23.72 -7.83 -19.78
C ALA A 366 25.25 -7.82 -19.82
N ASN A 367 25.88 -6.65 -19.66
CA ASN A 367 27.33 -6.50 -19.63
C ASN A 367 28.00 -7.21 -18.45
N LEU A 368 27.33 -7.25 -17.28
CA LEU A 368 27.79 -8.01 -16.11
C LEU A 368 27.45 -9.50 -16.19
N GLY A 369 26.59 -9.90 -17.10
CA GLY A 369 26.07 -11.26 -17.19
C GLY A 369 25.28 -11.66 -15.95
N VAL A 370 24.40 -10.77 -15.45
CA VAL A 370 23.56 -11.03 -14.28
C VAL A 370 22.09 -11.19 -14.67
N ASP A 371 21.37 -12.06 -13.93
CA ASP A 371 19.97 -12.38 -14.17
C ASP A 371 19.01 -11.45 -13.42
N GLY A 372 19.48 -10.75 -12.38
CA GLY A 372 18.69 -9.85 -11.56
C GLY A 372 19.56 -9.05 -10.60
N VAL A 373 18.92 -8.09 -9.93
CA VAL A 373 19.49 -7.29 -8.86
C VAL A 373 18.80 -7.64 -7.55
N VAL A 374 19.54 -7.74 -6.45
CA VAL A 374 18.99 -8.09 -5.14
C VAL A 374 19.56 -7.17 -4.06
N PHE A 375 18.71 -6.70 -3.14
CA PHE A 375 19.13 -5.79 -2.07
C PHE A 375 18.13 -5.74 -0.92
N PRO A 376 18.57 -5.37 0.32
CA PRO A 376 17.66 -5.04 1.41
C PRO A 376 16.67 -3.94 1.02
N ALA A 377 15.40 -4.08 1.37
CA ALA A 377 14.39 -3.10 0.96
C ALA A 377 14.57 -1.74 1.61
N ASN A 378 15.03 -1.69 2.86
CA ASN A 378 15.25 -0.46 3.63
C ASN A 378 16.64 -0.47 4.27
N GLY A 379 17.20 0.71 4.51
CA GLY A 379 18.48 0.86 5.20
C GLY A 379 18.38 0.72 6.74
N ASP A 380 17.19 0.94 7.30
CA ASP A 380 16.83 0.74 8.72
C ASP A 380 15.32 0.99 8.90
N VAL A 381 14.84 1.01 10.15
CA VAL A 381 13.50 1.41 10.56
C VAL A 381 13.54 2.67 11.42
N GLY A 382 12.60 3.60 11.18
CA GLY A 382 12.46 4.82 11.99
C GLY A 382 11.62 4.58 13.24
N ARG A 383 11.84 5.38 14.29
CA ARG A 383 11.03 5.34 15.51
C ARG A 383 9.69 6.06 15.32
N ALA A 384 8.66 5.57 16.01
CA ALA A 384 7.30 6.11 15.92
C ALA A 384 7.12 7.49 16.58
N ASP A 385 8.03 7.88 17.48
CA ASP A 385 7.99 9.14 18.23
C ASP A 385 8.60 10.35 17.50
N LEU A 386 9.00 10.18 16.23
CA LEU A 386 9.73 11.21 15.46
C LEU A 386 9.01 12.57 15.33
N GLU A 387 7.70 12.61 15.51
CA GLU A 387 6.94 13.87 15.51
C GLU A 387 7.13 14.67 16.80
N GLN A 388 7.74 14.07 17.83
CA GLN A 388 7.97 14.65 19.16
C GLN A 388 9.44 14.58 19.59
N ASN A 389 10.27 13.88 18.83
CA ASN A 389 11.66 13.61 19.13
C ASN A 389 12.56 13.94 17.93
N ASP A 390 13.36 14.97 18.09
CA ASP A 390 14.23 15.52 17.05
C ASP A 390 15.26 14.49 16.55
N ALA A 391 15.87 13.71 17.47
CA ALA A 391 16.85 12.68 17.12
C ALA A 391 16.18 11.52 16.33
N SER A 392 14.96 11.14 16.70
CA SER A 392 14.18 10.14 15.95
C SER A 392 13.82 10.63 14.55
N ALA A 393 13.45 11.91 14.40
CA ALA A 393 13.19 12.50 13.11
C ALA A 393 14.43 12.58 12.22
N GLN A 394 15.56 13.03 12.79
CA GLN A 394 16.83 13.06 12.08
C GLN A 394 17.24 11.68 11.59
N HIS A 395 17.13 10.66 12.45
CA HIS A 395 17.44 9.27 12.07
C HIS A 395 16.52 8.77 10.96
N ALA A 396 15.21 8.91 11.10
CA ALA A 396 14.22 8.43 10.14
C ALA A 396 14.30 9.12 8.76
N LEU A 397 14.91 10.31 8.69
CA LEU A 397 14.98 11.13 7.49
C LEU A 397 16.41 11.34 6.95
N GLN A 398 17.44 10.74 7.58
CA GLN A 398 18.85 10.96 7.21
C GLN A 398 19.18 10.55 5.75
N ASN A 399 18.43 9.63 5.17
CA ASN A 399 18.52 9.26 3.76
C ASN A 399 17.50 10.04 2.90
N GLY A 400 16.76 11.00 3.46
CA GLY A 400 15.68 11.69 2.81
C GLY A 400 14.59 10.73 2.32
N VAL A 401 14.06 10.95 1.13
CA VAL A 401 13.10 10.03 0.49
C VAL A 401 13.73 8.68 0.11
N LYS A 402 15.05 8.58 0.17
CA LYS A 402 15.84 7.41 -0.22
C LYS A 402 15.97 6.36 0.88
N TYR A 403 15.28 6.53 1.98
CA TYR A 403 15.32 5.60 3.11
C TYR A 403 14.90 4.16 2.72
N SER A 404 14.05 4.04 1.72
CA SER A 404 13.72 2.78 1.05
C SER A 404 14.58 2.63 -0.20
N ASN A 405 15.36 1.56 -0.26
CA ASN A 405 16.39 1.34 -1.28
C ASN A 405 15.81 1.24 -2.69
N GLY A 406 16.52 1.83 -3.66
CA GLY A 406 16.08 1.93 -5.05
C GLY A 406 15.02 2.99 -5.31
N ASN A 407 14.32 3.45 -4.28
CA ASN A 407 13.52 4.66 -4.24
C ASN A 407 12.69 4.95 -5.52
N ARG A 408 12.60 6.21 -5.92
CA ARG A 408 11.87 6.66 -7.11
C ARG A 408 12.51 6.17 -8.41
N ALA A 409 13.84 5.97 -8.46
CA ALA A 409 14.53 5.51 -9.66
C ALA A 409 13.89 4.25 -10.26
N LEU A 410 13.60 3.24 -9.42
CA LEU A 410 12.96 2.01 -9.87
C LEU A 410 11.58 2.27 -10.47
N ARG A 411 10.77 3.13 -9.84
CA ARG A 411 9.39 3.40 -10.30
C ARG A 411 9.37 4.26 -11.56
N HIS A 412 10.18 5.31 -11.58
CA HIS A 412 10.23 6.21 -12.72
C HIS A 412 10.71 5.50 -13.99
N MET A 413 11.64 4.55 -13.83
CA MET A 413 12.12 3.70 -14.94
C MET A 413 11.22 2.49 -15.22
N GLY A 414 10.14 2.26 -14.46
CA GLY A 414 9.22 1.14 -14.67
C GLY A 414 9.83 -0.24 -14.40
N VAL A 415 10.76 -0.32 -13.45
CA VAL A 415 11.47 -1.56 -13.09
C VAL A 415 10.58 -2.46 -12.23
N PRO A 416 10.30 -3.70 -12.64
CA PRO A 416 9.56 -4.63 -11.81
C PRO A 416 10.37 -5.06 -10.59
N THR A 417 9.69 -5.23 -9.43
CA THR A 417 10.29 -5.77 -8.23
C THR A 417 9.37 -6.73 -7.49
N VAL A 418 9.99 -7.70 -6.80
CA VAL A 418 9.31 -8.54 -5.80
C VAL A 418 10.12 -8.46 -4.52
N SER A 419 9.45 -8.10 -3.42
CA SER A 419 10.07 -8.06 -2.10
C SER A 419 9.46 -9.14 -1.22
N THR A 420 10.30 -9.86 -0.44
CA THR A 420 9.87 -10.88 0.53
C THR A 420 10.71 -10.79 1.79
N THR A 421 10.24 -11.41 2.89
CA THR A 421 10.88 -11.26 4.21
C THR A 421 12.32 -11.79 4.22
N MET A 422 13.29 -10.90 4.48
CA MET A 422 14.69 -11.23 4.67
C MET A 422 14.98 -11.72 6.10
N GLY A 423 14.34 -11.11 7.09
CA GLY A 423 14.49 -11.43 8.50
C GLY A 423 13.97 -10.32 9.40
N PHE A 424 14.40 -10.34 10.66
CA PHE A 424 14.04 -9.37 11.68
C PHE A 424 15.28 -8.68 12.22
N LEU A 425 15.23 -7.37 12.39
CA LEU A 425 16.30 -6.53 12.92
C LEU A 425 16.51 -6.87 14.41
N ASP A 426 17.76 -7.12 14.78
CA ASP A 426 18.11 -7.50 16.14
C ASP A 426 17.79 -6.37 17.14
N GLY A 427 17.25 -6.73 18.29
CA GLY A 427 16.86 -5.80 19.35
C GLY A 427 15.70 -4.84 19.01
N LYS A 428 15.21 -4.82 17.76
CA LYS A 428 14.06 -3.99 17.32
C LYS A 428 12.81 -4.82 17.06
N ASP A 429 12.93 -6.12 16.80
CA ASP A 429 11.86 -7.05 16.41
C ASP A 429 11.03 -6.56 15.19
N MET A 430 11.62 -5.68 14.39
CA MET A 430 11.02 -5.17 13.17
C MET A 430 11.50 -5.98 11.96
N PRO A 431 10.60 -6.36 11.05
CA PRO A 431 11.02 -7.08 9.85
C PRO A 431 11.71 -6.16 8.84
N CYS A 432 12.55 -6.76 8.02
CA CYS A 432 13.14 -6.17 6.83
C CYS A 432 13.05 -7.15 5.67
N ASN A 433 12.69 -6.66 4.47
CA ASN A 433 12.59 -7.48 3.28
C ASN A 433 13.86 -7.48 2.44
N LEU A 434 13.99 -8.53 1.64
CA LEU A 434 14.87 -8.63 0.48
C LEU A 434 14.06 -8.28 -0.78
N THR A 435 14.58 -7.40 -1.63
CA THR A 435 13.96 -6.99 -2.88
C THR A 435 14.73 -7.57 -4.05
N PHE A 436 14.03 -8.23 -4.96
CA PHE A 436 14.53 -8.67 -6.27
C PHE A 436 14.02 -7.70 -7.34
N ALA A 437 14.89 -7.28 -8.25
CA ALA A 437 14.58 -6.37 -9.36
C ALA A 437 15.23 -6.88 -10.65
N ALA A 438 14.62 -6.55 -11.80
CA ALA A 438 15.18 -6.88 -13.11
C ALA A 438 14.66 -5.92 -14.20
N GLY A 439 15.04 -6.13 -15.45
CA GLY A 439 14.51 -5.39 -16.58
C GLY A 439 13.02 -5.62 -16.83
N HIS A 440 12.44 -4.78 -17.69
CA HIS A 440 11.04 -4.88 -18.09
C HIS A 440 10.69 -6.29 -18.60
N GLY A 441 9.51 -6.80 -18.19
CA GLY A 441 9.01 -8.11 -18.62
C GLY A 441 9.61 -9.31 -17.88
N ARG A 442 10.45 -9.07 -16.86
CA ARG A 442 11.03 -10.15 -16.04
C ARG A 442 10.25 -10.44 -14.76
N ASP A 443 9.04 -9.96 -14.68
CA ASP A 443 8.15 -10.01 -13.52
C ASP A 443 8.00 -11.43 -12.94
N TRP A 444 7.72 -12.41 -13.79
CA TRP A 444 7.45 -13.78 -13.36
C TRP A 444 8.73 -14.51 -12.91
N GLN A 445 9.87 -14.13 -13.48
CA GLN A 445 11.16 -14.63 -13.00
C GLN A 445 11.43 -14.13 -11.57
N LEU A 446 11.09 -12.88 -11.27
CA LEU A 446 11.28 -12.30 -9.92
C LEU A 446 10.37 -12.98 -8.89
N LEU A 447 9.14 -13.32 -9.23
CA LEU A 447 8.25 -14.10 -8.35
C LEU A 447 8.82 -15.47 -8.03
N ARG A 448 9.38 -16.17 -9.01
CA ARG A 448 10.04 -17.46 -8.80
C ARG A 448 11.28 -17.33 -7.90
N PHE A 449 12.10 -16.29 -8.08
CA PHE A 449 13.26 -16.04 -7.21
C PHE A 449 12.83 -15.74 -5.76
N ALA A 450 11.83 -14.87 -5.59
CA ALA A 450 11.30 -14.54 -4.28
C ALA A 450 10.71 -15.77 -3.58
N ARG A 451 10.00 -16.64 -4.31
CA ARG A 451 9.44 -17.88 -3.77
C ARG A 451 10.54 -18.86 -3.35
N ALA A 452 11.56 -19.07 -4.18
CA ALA A 452 12.70 -19.93 -3.84
C ALA A 452 13.37 -19.46 -2.54
N PHE A 453 13.60 -18.15 -2.41
CA PHE A 453 14.17 -17.55 -1.21
C PHE A 453 13.24 -17.69 0.01
N GLU A 454 11.95 -17.41 -0.15
CA GLU A 454 10.95 -17.55 0.92
C GLU A 454 10.89 -18.99 1.45
N MET A 455 10.85 -19.99 0.58
CA MET A 455 10.83 -21.40 0.96
C MET A 455 12.12 -21.83 1.67
N ALA A 456 13.27 -21.38 1.18
CA ALA A 456 14.57 -21.69 1.80
C ALA A 456 14.73 -21.07 3.20
N THR A 457 14.03 -19.97 3.47
CA THR A 457 14.20 -19.23 4.74
C THR A 457 13.10 -19.46 5.76
N GLY A 458 11.84 -19.48 5.36
CA GLY A 458 10.67 -19.56 6.26
C GLY A 458 10.65 -18.47 7.35
N ARG A 459 11.26 -17.30 7.11
CA ARG A 459 11.59 -16.32 8.16
C ARG A 459 10.43 -15.44 8.59
N ARG A 460 9.31 -15.44 7.88
CA ARG A 460 8.17 -14.66 8.30
C ARG A 460 7.69 -15.12 9.68
N ARG A 461 7.45 -14.18 10.59
CA ARG A 461 6.82 -14.42 11.90
C ARG A 461 5.47 -13.73 11.93
N LYS A 462 4.54 -14.25 12.74
CA LYS A 462 3.28 -13.58 13.03
C LYS A 462 3.55 -12.35 13.92
N PRO A 463 2.81 -11.25 13.74
CA PRO A 463 2.98 -10.07 14.58
C PRO A 463 2.58 -10.36 16.03
N PRO A 464 3.43 -10.02 17.02
CA PRO A 464 3.13 -10.30 18.44
C PRO A 464 2.01 -9.43 19.01
N VAL A 465 1.76 -8.24 18.44
CA VAL A 465 0.70 -7.32 18.92
C VAL A 465 -0.68 -7.78 18.47
N THR A 466 -0.76 -8.59 17.43
CA THR A 466 -2.00 -9.19 16.93
C THR A 466 -1.88 -10.72 16.92
N PRO A 467 -1.85 -11.37 18.11
CA PRO A 467 -1.73 -12.81 18.22
C PRO A 467 -2.96 -13.53 17.66
N ASP A 468 -2.80 -14.82 17.36
CA ASP A 468 -3.92 -15.65 16.95
C ASP A 468 -5.02 -15.66 18.02
N LEU A 469 -6.25 -15.61 17.57
CA LEU A 469 -7.42 -15.76 18.42
C LEU A 469 -7.85 -17.24 18.46
N PRO A 470 -8.47 -17.72 19.55
CA PRO A 470 -9.03 -19.08 19.60
C PRO A 470 -10.05 -19.35 18.49
N THR A 471 -10.63 -18.30 17.92
CA THR A 471 -11.62 -18.35 16.83
C THR A 471 -11.03 -18.30 15.42
N ASP A 472 -9.71 -18.16 15.27
CA ASP A 472 -9.05 -18.11 13.95
C ASP A 472 -9.03 -19.47 13.26
N GLY A 473 -9.15 -20.56 14.02
CA GLY A 473 -9.33 -21.90 13.50
C GLY A 473 -10.80 -22.26 13.35
N ILE A 474 -11.30 -22.31 12.13
CA ILE A 474 -12.64 -22.81 11.84
C ILE A 474 -12.51 -24.26 11.37
N GLU A 475 -12.97 -25.22 12.20
CA GLU A 475 -13.14 -26.59 11.74
C GLU A 475 -14.21 -26.64 10.66
N VAL A 476 -13.82 -26.72 9.41
CA VAL A 476 -14.73 -27.01 8.32
C VAL A 476 -15.07 -28.50 8.39
N LYS A 477 -16.18 -28.83 9.02
CA LYS A 477 -16.78 -30.17 8.87
C LYS A 477 -17.31 -30.27 7.44
N LEU A 478 -16.52 -30.84 6.56
CA LEU A 478 -17.00 -31.28 5.25
C LEU A 478 -18.02 -32.39 5.51
N THR A 479 -19.28 -32.01 5.65
CA THR A 479 -20.39 -32.98 5.59
C THR A 479 -20.47 -33.42 4.15
N GLU A 480 -20.01 -34.63 3.89
CA GLU A 480 -20.22 -35.31 2.59
C GLU A 480 -21.70 -35.18 2.20
N GLY A 481 -21.96 -34.50 1.11
CA GLY A 481 -23.16 -34.69 0.31
C GLY A 481 -24.46 -33.99 0.74
N LYS A 482 -24.44 -32.98 1.62
CA LYS A 482 -25.62 -32.08 1.77
C LYS A 482 -25.27 -30.69 1.26
N GLY A 483 -25.56 -30.45 0.00
CA GLY A 483 -25.63 -29.09 -0.55
C GLY A 483 -26.45 -28.17 0.38
N VAL A 484 -26.15 -26.87 0.35
CA VAL A 484 -26.94 -25.82 1.01
C VAL A 484 -28.42 -26.21 0.90
N ARG A 485 -29.08 -26.50 2.03
CA ARG A 485 -30.50 -26.85 2.01
C ARG A 485 -31.23 -25.72 1.29
N GLN A 486 -31.74 -26.01 0.11
CA GLN A 486 -32.61 -25.07 -0.63
C GLN A 486 -33.78 -24.70 0.30
N GLY A 487 -33.88 -23.43 0.64
CA GLY A 487 -35.01 -22.92 1.44
C GLY A 487 -34.66 -22.18 2.72
N TYR A 488 -33.40 -22.19 3.17
CA TYR A 488 -33.01 -21.42 4.36
C TYR A 488 -32.36 -20.09 3.96
N SER A 489 -32.92 -18.99 4.43
CA SER A 489 -32.36 -17.64 4.29
C SER A 489 -31.62 -17.26 5.60
N PRO A 490 -30.54 -16.45 5.52
CA PRO A 490 -29.91 -15.93 6.73
C PRO A 490 -30.90 -15.12 7.57
N PRO A 491 -30.68 -14.99 8.89
CA PRO A 491 -31.53 -14.20 9.76
C PRO A 491 -31.70 -12.76 9.25
N LYS A 492 -32.89 -12.22 9.38
CA LYS A 492 -33.13 -10.79 9.16
C LYS A 492 -32.80 -10.06 10.45
N LEU A 493 -31.65 -9.38 10.47
CA LEU A 493 -31.21 -8.54 11.59
C LEU A 493 -31.58 -7.09 11.32
N ARG A 494 -32.25 -6.46 12.29
CA ARG A 494 -32.59 -5.03 12.26
C ARG A 494 -32.20 -4.41 13.59
N LEU A 495 -31.37 -3.36 13.55
CA LEU A 495 -31.05 -2.54 14.72
C LEU A 495 -31.99 -1.34 14.78
N MET A 496 -32.38 -0.98 16.00
CA MET A 496 -33.00 0.31 16.31
C MET A 496 -31.93 1.36 16.57
N GLU A 497 -32.33 2.62 16.61
CA GLU A 497 -31.43 3.74 16.89
C GLU A 497 -30.78 3.55 18.27
N PRO A 498 -29.43 3.56 18.38
CA PRO A 498 -28.75 3.38 19.64
C PRO A 498 -28.96 4.61 20.55
N HIS A 499 -29.08 4.37 21.86
CA HIS A 499 -29.18 5.43 22.85
C HIS A 499 -27.96 5.44 23.77
N LEU A 500 -27.33 6.62 23.88
CA LEU A 500 -26.20 6.86 24.79
C LEU A 500 -26.66 7.73 25.96
N ASP A 501 -26.40 7.26 27.19
CA ASP A 501 -26.60 8.02 28.41
C ASP A 501 -25.29 8.01 29.22
N GLY A 502 -24.52 9.08 29.10
CA GLY A 502 -23.17 9.17 29.66
C GLY A 502 -22.22 8.09 29.16
N ARG A 503 -21.93 7.08 29.98
CA ARG A 503 -21.11 5.92 29.66
C ARG A 503 -21.89 4.65 29.38
N THR A 504 -23.21 4.72 29.45
CA THR A 504 -24.09 3.58 29.26
C THR A 504 -24.66 3.58 27.86
N LEU A 505 -24.42 2.52 27.11
CA LEU A 505 -24.94 2.27 25.76
C LEU A 505 -26.15 1.35 25.85
N ARG A 506 -27.27 1.76 25.29
CA ARG A 506 -28.47 0.96 25.09
C ARG A 506 -28.64 0.64 23.62
N LEU A 507 -28.70 -0.64 23.32
CA LEU A 507 -28.91 -1.16 21.98
C LEU A 507 -30.16 -2.04 21.99
N SER A 508 -30.92 -2.02 20.93
CA SER A 508 -32.04 -2.92 20.72
C SER A 508 -32.27 -3.21 19.26
N GLY A 509 -32.99 -4.26 18.98
CA GLY A 509 -33.31 -4.63 17.61
C GLY A 509 -34.19 -5.86 17.53
N THR A 510 -34.34 -6.36 16.33
CA THR A 510 -35.01 -7.62 16.05
C THR A 510 -34.14 -8.54 15.22
N ALA A 511 -34.22 -9.83 15.47
CA ALA A 511 -33.57 -10.85 14.66
C ALA A 511 -34.48 -12.06 14.53
N GLY A 512 -34.76 -12.50 13.31
CA GLY A 512 -35.65 -13.63 13.04
C GLY A 512 -35.38 -14.28 11.70
N LEU A 513 -35.78 -15.53 11.54
CA LEU A 513 -35.79 -16.25 10.28
C LEU A 513 -37.14 -16.06 9.57
N SER A 514 -37.16 -16.19 8.25
CA SER A 514 -38.39 -16.23 7.47
C SER A 514 -39.02 -17.61 7.64
N GLY A 515 -39.89 -17.80 8.66
CA GLY A 515 -40.57 -19.07 8.96
C GLY A 515 -40.64 -19.34 10.46
N ASP A 516 -41.59 -20.14 10.92
CA ASP A 516 -41.88 -20.37 12.33
C ASP A 516 -40.70 -20.96 13.11
N GLY A 517 -40.27 -20.28 14.18
CA GLY A 517 -39.72 -20.86 15.38
C GLY A 517 -38.26 -21.35 15.39
N ALA A 518 -37.39 -20.95 14.46
CA ALA A 518 -35.98 -21.34 14.54
C ALA A 518 -35.17 -20.40 15.45
N ASP A 519 -34.39 -20.98 16.35
CA ASP A 519 -33.52 -20.24 17.26
C ASP A 519 -32.47 -19.43 16.49
N VAL A 520 -32.42 -18.11 16.76
CA VAL A 520 -31.39 -17.20 16.28
C VAL A 520 -30.56 -16.78 17.47
N GLU A 521 -29.28 -17.12 17.45
CA GLU A 521 -28.30 -16.67 18.44
C GLU A 521 -27.87 -15.23 18.14
N ILE A 522 -27.89 -14.35 19.15
CA ILE A 522 -27.42 -12.96 19.04
C ILE A 522 -26.13 -12.80 19.81
N SER A 523 -25.10 -12.34 19.15
CA SER A 523 -23.82 -11.93 19.76
C SER A 523 -23.63 -10.43 19.54
N VAL A 524 -23.36 -9.69 20.61
CA VAL A 524 -23.10 -8.24 20.57
C VAL A 524 -21.69 -7.97 21.09
N PHE A 525 -20.95 -7.17 20.34
CA PHE A 525 -19.62 -6.73 20.71
C PHE A 525 -19.59 -5.20 20.76
N VAL A 526 -19.13 -4.65 21.87
CA VAL A 526 -18.93 -3.20 22.04
C VAL A 526 -17.44 -2.96 22.27
N ASP A 527 -16.78 -2.22 21.35
CA ASP A 527 -15.33 -2.02 21.30
C ASP A 527 -14.55 -3.33 21.45
N GLY A 528 -15.02 -4.38 20.78
CA GLY A 528 -14.42 -5.72 20.78
C GLY A 528 -14.74 -6.59 22.00
N LYS A 529 -15.40 -6.04 23.04
CA LYS A 529 -15.82 -6.82 24.22
C LYS A 529 -17.20 -7.44 23.97
N SER A 530 -17.31 -8.76 24.15
CA SER A 530 -18.59 -9.47 24.08
C SER A 530 -19.52 -9.04 25.20
N THR A 531 -20.78 -8.82 24.87
CA THR A 531 -21.83 -8.42 25.80
C THR A 531 -23.04 -9.32 25.61
N VAL A 532 -23.68 -9.69 26.71
CA VAL A 532 -24.86 -10.57 26.69
C VAL A 532 -26.08 -9.77 26.25
N ALA A 533 -26.78 -10.26 25.22
CA ALA A 533 -28.06 -9.72 24.80
C ALA A 533 -29.20 -10.42 25.55
N GLU A 534 -30.09 -9.63 26.13
CA GLU A 534 -31.39 -10.14 26.62
C GLU A 534 -32.32 -10.32 25.43
N ARG A 535 -33.08 -11.43 25.43
CA ARG A 535 -34.04 -11.76 24.35
C ARG A 535 -35.44 -11.88 24.88
N ASP A 536 -36.35 -11.38 24.05
CA ASP A 536 -37.79 -11.60 24.19
C ASP A 536 -38.35 -11.88 22.78
N ASP A 537 -38.54 -13.16 22.48
CA ASP A 537 -38.91 -13.67 21.16
C ASP A 537 -37.97 -13.20 20.03
N PHE A 538 -38.45 -12.40 19.11
CA PHE A 538 -37.62 -11.82 18.01
C PHE A 538 -36.87 -10.54 18.41
N ALA A 539 -37.27 -9.94 19.54
CA ALA A 539 -36.62 -8.74 20.05
C ALA A 539 -35.37 -9.09 20.88
N TRP A 540 -34.42 -8.23 20.86
CA TRP A 540 -33.23 -8.32 21.70
C TRP A 540 -32.83 -6.93 22.20
N SER A 541 -32.20 -6.88 23.35
CA SER A 541 -31.66 -5.65 23.93
C SER A 541 -30.34 -5.89 24.66
N VAL A 542 -29.53 -4.83 24.71
CA VAL A 542 -28.28 -4.80 25.47
C VAL A 542 -28.20 -3.46 26.18
N VAL A 543 -27.80 -3.53 27.45
CA VAL A 543 -27.38 -2.36 28.23
C VAL A 543 -25.97 -2.64 28.74
N THR A 544 -25.02 -1.82 28.37
CA THR A 544 -23.62 -2.02 28.74
C THR A 544 -22.90 -0.69 28.92
N ASP A 545 -21.96 -0.67 29.84
CA ASP A 545 -21.06 0.46 29.98
C ASP A 545 -19.84 0.28 29.08
N PHE A 546 -19.30 1.38 28.56
CA PHE A 546 -18.09 1.41 27.76
C PHE A 546 -17.06 2.38 28.34
N GLU A 547 -15.79 2.04 28.14
CA GLU A 547 -14.69 2.90 28.52
C GLU A 547 -14.37 3.84 27.34
N ARG A 548 -14.56 5.13 27.55
CA ARG A 548 -14.21 6.13 26.54
C ARG A 548 -12.69 6.31 26.51
N PHE A 549 -12.05 5.86 25.42
CA PHE A 549 -10.68 6.24 25.16
C PHE A 549 -10.63 7.70 24.71
N VAL A 550 -10.23 8.58 25.60
CA VAL A 550 -9.92 9.98 25.27
C VAL A 550 -8.40 10.09 25.33
N PRO A 551 -7.70 10.33 24.19
CA PRO A 551 -6.26 10.57 24.25
C PRO A 551 -5.98 11.78 25.12
N ALA A 552 -4.97 11.68 25.96
CA ALA A 552 -4.57 12.74 26.91
C ALA A 552 -4.14 14.04 26.20
N LYS A 553 -3.85 13.99 24.90
CA LYS A 553 -3.60 15.15 24.03
C LYS A 553 -4.22 14.87 22.67
N PRO A 554 -4.81 15.89 22.00
CA PRO A 554 -5.20 15.73 20.62
C PRO A 554 -3.95 15.36 19.81
N LEU A 555 -4.03 14.24 19.08
CA LEU A 555 -3.02 13.87 18.12
C LEU A 555 -2.92 14.99 17.08
N TYR A 556 -1.69 15.25 16.61
CA TYR A 556 -1.35 16.36 15.71
C TYR A 556 -2.43 16.71 14.70
N GLY A 557 -2.77 18.01 14.62
CA GLY A 557 -3.62 18.58 13.58
C GLY A 557 -5.13 18.35 13.73
N GLY A 558 -5.60 17.68 14.79
CA GLY A 558 -7.04 17.44 14.98
C GLY A 558 -7.70 16.52 13.96
N TYR A 559 -6.92 15.87 13.12
CA TYR A 559 -7.40 15.04 11.99
C TYR A 559 -7.73 13.60 12.35
N SER A 560 -7.45 13.14 13.56
CA SER A 560 -7.91 11.82 14.01
C SER A 560 -9.39 11.89 14.38
N VAL A 561 -10.25 11.81 13.39
CA VAL A 561 -11.70 12.05 13.48
C VAL A 561 -12.45 10.96 14.27
N HIS A 562 -11.81 9.85 14.58
CA HIS A 562 -12.48 8.70 15.18
C HIS A 562 -12.14 8.44 16.65
N VAL A 563 -11.42 9.34 17.29
CA VAL A 563 -11.14 9.25 18.72
C VAL A 563 -12.43 9.45 19.50
N GLY A 564 -12.83 8.41 20.22
CA GLY A 564 -14.00 8.44 21.08
C GLY A 564 -15.31 7.91 20.48
N LYS A 565 -15.29 7.34 19.26
CA LYS A 565 -16.43 6.58 18.75
C LYS A 565 -16.51 5.22 19.41
N VAL A 566 -17.71 4.78 19.74
CA VAL A 566 -17.99 3.42 20.20
C VAL A 566 -18.33 2.54 19.01
N ASN A 567 -17.59 1.47 18.81
CA ASN A 567 -17.84 0.52 17.75
C ASN A 567 -18.69 -0.63 18.24
N VAL A 568 -19.80 -0.89 17.58
CA VAL A 568 -20.72 -1.96 17.90
C VAL A 568 -20.82 -2.92 16.72
N VAL A 569 -20.66 -4.20 17.00
CA VAL A 569 -20.92 -5.28 16.03
C VAL A 569 -22.01 -6.18 16.60
N VAL A 570 -23.08 -6.37 15.85
CA VAL A 570 -24.15 -7.30 16.19
C VAL A 570 -24.19 -8.41 15.16
N ILE A 571 -24.17 -9.65 15.64
CA ILE A 571 -24.17 -10.86 14.81
C ILE A 571 -25.37 -11.69 15.18
N ALA A 572 -26.22 -12.01 14.21
CA ALA A 572 -27.31 -12.95 14.33
C ALA A 572 -26.97 -14.24 13.59
N ARG A 573 -27.00 -15.39 14.27
CA ARG A 573 -26.72 -16.71 13.68
C ARG A 573 -27.96 -17.57 13.74
N GLY A 574 -28.28 -18.22 12.65
CA GLY A 574 -29.38 -19.18 12.57
C GLY A 574 -29.04 -20.31 11.59
N GLU A 575 -29.91 -21.32 11.49
CA GLU A 575 -29.67 -22.49 10.61
C GLU A 575 -29.45 -22.12 9.14
N GLY A 576 -29.96 -20.98 8.68
CA GLY A 576 -29.81 -20.48 7.30
C GLY A 576 -28.60 -19.61 7.03
N GLY A 577 -27.74 -19.36 8.03
CA GLY A 577 -26.55 -18.52 7.89
C GLY A 577 -26.39 -17.45 8.96
N VAL A 578 -25.64 -16.40 8.63
CA VAL A 578 -25.28 -15.31 9.54
C VAL A 578 -25.67 -13.98 8.93
N ALA A 579 -26.25 -13.09 9.74
CA ALA A 579 -26.40 -11.66 9.43
C ALA A 579 -25.60 -10.84 10.46
N ALA A 580 -24.94 -9.80 10.02
CA ALA A 580 -24.21 -8.92 10.91
C ALA A 580 -24.43 -7.44 10.53
N GLN A 581 -24.39 -6.57 11.53
CA GLN A 581 -24.40 -5.12 11.37
C GLN A 581 -23.33 -4.47 12.25
N HIS A 582 -22.72 -3.43 11.72
CA HIS A 582 -21.75 -2.60 12.43
C HIS A 582 -22.30 -1.18 12.57
N LEU A 583 -22.15 -0.61 13.75
CA LEU A 583 -22.43 0.80 14.05
C LEU A 583 -21.17 1.45 14.62
N SER A 584 -20.94 2.70 14.22
CA SER A 584 -19.92 3.55 14.84
C SER A 584 -20.64 4.77 15.42
N ILE A 585 -20.77 4.79 16.75
CA ILE A 585 -21.58 5.76 17.47
C ILE A 585 -20.65 6.85 18.01
N SER A 586 -20.93 8.11 17.67
CA SER A 586 -20.23 9.25 18.28
C SER A 586 -20.95 9.61 19.59
N PRO A 587 -20.31 9.52 20.75
CA PRO A 587 -20.86 10.13 21.94
C PRO A 587 -20.92 11.64 21.71
N GLU A 588 -22.08 12.25 21.87
CA GLU A 588 -22.17 13.71 21.87
C GLU A 588 -21.27 14.27 22.98
N ALA A 589 -20.61 15.41 22.68
CA ALA A 589 -19.59 16.03 23.51
C ALA A 589 -20.16 16.59 24.81
#